data_41c354a6eb9f9c3f1249ae3af2d81dad
#
_entry.id   41c354a6eb9f9c3f1249ae3af2d81dad
#
_cell.length_a   1.000
_cell.length_b   1.000
_cell.length_c   1.000
_cell.angle_alpha   90.00
_cell.angle_beta   90.00
_cell.angle_gamma   90.00
#
_symmetry.space_group_name_H-M   'P 1'
#
loop_
_entity.id
_entity.type
_entity.pdbx_description
1 polymer ?
#
loop_
_entity_poly.entity_id
_entity_poly.type
_entity_poly.pdbx_seq_one_letter_code
_entity_poly.pdbx_strand_id
1 'polypeptide(L)'
;MPNEHSSRQYELDLEAIRSRVLQMGGLVEKQFYDAMLCFRTLDAKEAERIIAADVDVNQMEVSLDDACSHLIVKRQPAANDLRTVMATIKVITDLERVGDEATKIARAAAQMQQRGMAPIAHEDTVRVMAEHAGVLLHDALDAFARLDEKQATRIILADAKVDNEFRIVMRNVITFMMEDPRTISASLDTLWVAKAIERIGDHAKNIAEYVVYIVEGKDIRHTDYAAQQGAAEESA
;
A
#
# COMPACT_ATOMS: atom_id res chain seq x y z
N MET A 1 28.22 28.00 -15.66
CA MET A 1 27.90 26.77 -16.40
C MET A 1 28.24 25.43 -15.69
N PRO A 2 28.71 25.34 -14.44
CA PRO A 2 28.77 24.07 -13.71
C PRO A 2 27.40 23.57 -13.21
N ASN A 3 26.41 24.45 -13.01
CA ASN A 3 25.12 24.09 -12.40
C ASN A 3 24.15 23.31 -13.33
N GLU A 4 24.16 23.54 -14.63
CA GLU A 4 23.20 22.86 -15.54
C GLU A 4 23.50 21.37 -15.73
N HIS A 5 24.79 20.99 -15.81
CA HIS A 5 25.17 19.58 -15.88
C HIS A 5 24.89 18.81 -14.56
N SER A 6 25.02 19.47 -13.42
CA SER A 6 24.70 18.87 -12.10
C SER A 6 23.20 18.66 -11.93
N SER A 7 22.37 19.61 -12.34
CA SER A 7 20.91 19.51 -12.32
C SER A 7 20.39 18.39 -13.22
N ARG A 8 20.84 18.31 -14.47
CA ARG A 8 20.43 17.28 -15.42
C ARG A 8 20.80 15.86 -14.94
N GLN A 9 21.96 15.69 -14.32
CA GLN A 9 22.38 14.39 -13.83
C GLN A 9 21.63 14.01 -12.55
N TYR A 10 21.24 14.96 -11.69
CA TYR A 10 20.36 14.74 -10.58
C TYR A 10 18.98 14.22 -11.05
N GLU A 11 18.39 14.87 -12.05
CA GLU A 11 17.11 14.47 -12.64
C GLU A 11 17.17 13.02 -13.18
N LEU A 12 18.24 12.65 -13.89
CA LEU A 12 18.42 11.29 -14.40
C LEU A 12 18.57 10.26 -13.27
N ASP A 13 19.36 10.58 -12.23
CA ASP A 13 19.56 9.70 -11.09
C ASP A 13 18.24 9.53 -10.30
N LEU A 14 17.46 10.60 -10.12
CA LEU A 14 16.15 10.57 -9.45
C LEU A 14 15.12 9.77 -10.26
N GLU A 15 15.07 9.96 -11.59
CA GLU A 15 14.14 9.23 -12.47
C GLU A 15 14.45 7.73 -12.48
N ALA A 16 15.74 7.35 -12.40
CA ALA A 16 16.13 5.96 -12.26
C ALA A 16 15.64 5.35 -10.93
N ILE A 17 15.70 6.11 -9.83
CA ILE A 17 15.14 5.68 -8.53
C ILE A 17 13.62 5.55 -8.65
N ARG A 18 12.90 6.55 -9.18
CA ARG A 18 11.44 6.50 -9.35
C ARG A 18 10.98 5.30 -10.18
N SER A 19 11.67 5.02 -11.28
CA SER A 19 11.37 3.84 -12.10
C SER A 19 11.48 2.54 -11.31
N ARG A 20 12.51 2.41 -10.45
CA ARG A 20 12.68 1.23 -9.59
C ARG A 20 11.64 1.17 -8.46
N VAL A 21 11.22 2.31 -7.91
CA VAL A 21 10.11 2.37 -6.93
C VAL A 21 8.82 1.87 -7.56
N LEU A 22 8.52 2.26 -8.80
CA LEU A 22 7.36 1.76 -9.53
C LEU A 22 7.44 0.26 -9.85
N GLN A 23 8.66 -0.26 -10.12
CA GLN A 23 8.87 -1.72 -10.23
C GLN A 23 8.57 -2.44 -8.92
N MET A 24 9.04 -1.91 -7.79
CA MET A 24 8.70 -2.42 -6.45
C MET A 24 7.18 -2.36 -6.21
N GLY A 25 6.53 -1.24 -6.60
CA GLY A 25 5.08 -1.10 -6.56
C GLY A 25 4.36 -2.23 -7.31
N GLY A 26 4.74 -2.51 -8.55
CA GLY A 26 4.16 -3.61 -9.33
C GLY A 26 4.38 -4.99 -8.71
N LEU A 27 5.50 -5.21 -8.01
CA LEU A 27 5.73 -6.46 -7.27
C LEU A 27 4.77 -6.61 -6.09
N VAL A 28 4.58 -5.58 -5.28
CA VAL A 28 3.69 -5.66 -4.10
C VAL A 28 2.21 -5.69 -4.49
N GLU A 29 1.80 -5.01 -5.57
CA GLU A 29 0.45 -5.15 -6.14
C GLU A 29 0.17 -6.61 -6.52
N LYS A 30 1.12 -7.22 -7.25
CA LYS A 30 1.01 -8.62 -7.63
C LYS A 30 0.98 -9.53 -6.42
N GLN A 31 1.85 -9.31 -5.42
CA GLN A 31 1.92 -10.09 -4.18
C GLN A 31 0.59 -10.01 -3.41
N PHE A 32 -0.03 -8.84 -3.33
CA PHE A 32 -1.33 -8.66 -2.70
C PHE A 32 -2.44 -9.41 -3.45
N TYR A 33 -2.49 -9.29 -4.78
CA TYR A 33 -3.45 -10.02 -5.59
C TYR A 33 -3.31 -11.55 -5.43
N ASP A 34 -2.08 -12.05 -5.52
CA ASP A 34 -1.78 -13.48 -5.36
C ASP A 34 -2.15 -13.96 -3.94
N ALA A 35 -1.89 -13.15 -2.89
CA ALA A 35 -2.26 -13.44 -1.50
C ALA A 35 -3.78 -13.54 -1.31
N MET A 36 -4.56 -12.66 -1.93
CA MET A 36 -6.02 -12.71 -1.89
C MET A 36 -6.56 -13.93 -2.63
N LEU A 37 -5.97 -14.28 -3.78
CA LEU A 37 -6.32 -15.51 -4.48
C LEU A 37 -6.00 -16.76 -3.64
N CYS A 38 -4.83 -16.77 -3.01
CA CYS A 38 -4.40 -17.84 -2.09
C CYS A 38 -5.35 -17.96 -0.90
N PHE A 39 -5.77 -16.85 -0.29
CA PHE A 39 -6.74 -16.84 0.81
C PHE A 39 -8.08 -17.47 0.41
N ARG A 40 -8.54 -17.23 -0.80
CA ARG A 40 -9.78 -17.81 -1.33
C ARG A 40 -9.67 -19.30 -1.63
N THR A 41 -8.52 -19.75 -2.16
CA THR A 41 -8.31 -21.14 -2.59
C THR A 41 -7.71 -22.03 -1.50
N LEU A 42 -7.15 -21.42 -0.45
CA LEU A 42 -6.39 -22.09 0.63
C LEU A 42 -5.24 -22.95 0.08
N ASP A 43 -4.53 -22.49 -0.96
CA ASP A 43 -3.41 -23.18 -1.57
C ASP A 43 -2.11 -22.94 -0.76
N ALA A 44 -1.70 -23.93 0.04
CA ALA A 44 -0.51 -23.83 0.88
C ALA A 44 0.79 -23.68 0.07
N LYS A 45 0.89 -24.27 -1.14
CA LYS A 45 2.08 -24.14 -1.98
C LYS A 45 2.20 -22.72 -2.52
N GLU A 46 1.07 -22.13 -2.91
CA GLU A 46 1.03 -20.75 -3.36
C GLU A 46 1.35 -19.80 -2.21
N ALA A 47 0.85 -20.08 -0.99
CA ALA A 47 1.22 -19.31 0.20
C ALA A 47 2.73 -19.33 0.45
N GLU A 48 3.38 -20.49 0.39
CA GLU A 48 4.83 -20.61 0.54
C GLU A 48 5.59 -19.81 -0.51
N ARG A 49 5.12 -19.83 -1.77
CA ARG A 49 5.70 -19.04 -2.87
C ARG A 49 5.61 -17.53 -2.60
N ILE A 50 4.45 -17.06 -2.15
CA ILE A 50 4.23 -15.63 -1.86
C ILE A 50 5.12 -15.19 -0.70
N ILE A 51 5.19 -15.99 0.37
CA ILE A 51 6.04 -15.70 1.54
C ILE A 51 7.52 -15.67 1.15
N ALA A 52 7.97 -16.59 0.30
CA ALA A 52 9.35 -16.60 -0.17
C ALA A 52 9.70 -15.42 -1.08
N ALA A 53 8.76 -14.96 -1.91
CA ALA A 53 8.96 -13.83 -2.82
C ALA A 53 9.09 -12.48 -2.10
N ASP A 54 8.71 -12.39 -0.84
CA ASP A 54 8.84 -11.17 -0.02
C ASP A 54 10.30 -10.73 0.17
N VAL A 55 11.22 -11.67 0.09
CA VAL A 55 12.68 -11.38 0.11
C VAL A 55 13.09 -10.44 -1.02
N ASP A 56 12.45 -10.52 -2.19
CA ASP A 56 12.76 -9.64 -3.32
C ASP A 56 12.32 -8.20 -3.04
N VAL A 57 11.16 -8.01 -2.38
CA VAL A 57 10.65 -6.69 -1.96
C VAL A 57 11.62 -6.07 -0.93
N ASN A 58 12.02 -6.83 0.09
CA ASN A 58 12.94 -6.38 1.13
C ASN A 58 14.33 -6.02 0.56
N GLN A 59 14.84 -6.79 -0.41
CA GLN A 59 16.09 -6.46 -1.10
C GLN A 59 15.96 -5.18 -1.93
N MET A 60 14.81 -4.96 -2.56
CA MET A 60 14.56 -3.71 -3.30
C MET A 60 14.49 -2.51 -2.37
N GLU A 61 13.84 -2.61 -1.21
CA GLU A 61 13.82 -1.57 -0.19
C GLU A 61 15.24 -1.14 0.17
N VAL A 62 16.07 -2.07 0.66
CA VAL A 62 17.46 -1.78 1.06
C VAL A 62 18.26 -1.14 -0.07
N SER A 63 18.16 -1.67 -1.29
CA SER A 63 18.88 -1.16 -2.44
C SER A 63 18.40 0.22 -2.91
N LEU A 64 17.12 0.55 -2.71
CA LEU A 64 16.54 1.85 -3.03
C LEU A 64 16.90 2.89 -1.97
N ASP A 65 16.91 2.53 -0.70
CA ASP A 65 17.36 3.39 0.39
C ASP A 65 18.84 3.79 0.22
N ASP A 66 19.70 2.82 -0.15
CA ASP A 66 21.10 3.09 -0.49
C ASP A 66 21.21 4.04 -1.68
N ALA A 67 20.40 3.84 -2.73
CA ALA A 67 20.40 4.71 -3.91
C ALA A 67 19.98 6.15 -3.56
N CYS A 68 18.96 6.32 -2.72
CA CYS A 68 18.50 7.63 -2.23
C CYS A 68 19.60 8.31 -1.39
N SER A 69 20.22 7.56 -0.48
CA SER A 69 21.33 8.06 0.36
C SER A 69 22.51 8.51 -0.48
N HIS A 70 22.91 7.71 -1.47
CA HIS A 70 23.98 8.06 -2.40
C HIS A 70 23.63 9.30 -3.24
N LEU A 71 22.37 9.45 -3.67
CA LEU A 71 21.90 10.63 -4.40
C LEU A 71 22.07 11.89 -3.56
N ILE A 72 21.65 11.84 -2.27
CA ILE A 72 21.78 12.98 -1.35
C ILE A 72 23.25 13.38 -1.18
N VAL A 73 24.13 12.41 -0.88
CA VAL A 73 25.55 12.68 -0.63
C VAL A 73 26.25 13.22 -1.88
N LYS A 74 25.98 12.61 -3.04
CA LYS A 74 26.67 12.92 -4.29
C LYS A 74 26.20 14.21 -4.94
N ARG A 75 24.91 14.54 -4.82
CA ARG A 75 24.29 15.67 -5.53
C ARG A 75 23.97 16.86 -4.63
N GLN A 76 23.90 16.66 -3.31
CA GLN A 76 23.57 17.69 -2.33
C GLN A 76 22.30 18.49 -2.75
N PRO A 77 21.15 17.81 -2.96
CA PRO A 77 19.95 18.44 -3.46
C PRO A 77 19.47 19.55 -2.52
N ALA A 78 18.92 20.64 -3.09
CA ALA A 78 18.39 21.75 -2.32
C ALA A 78 16.90 21.59 -2.07
N ALA A 79 16.41 22.20 -1.02
CA ALA A 79 15.01 22.34 -0.60
C ALA A 79 13.98 21.38 -1.26
N ASN A 80 13.46 21.72 -2.45
CA ASN A 80 12.43 20.93 -3.14
C ASN A 80 12.93 19.55 -3.59
N ASP A 81 14.15 19.49 -4.09
CA ASP A 81 14.77 18.25 -4.56
C ASP A 81 15.01 17.30 -3.38
N LEU A 82 15.50 17.82 -2.26
CA LEU A 82 15.67 17.04 -1.03
C LEU A 82 14.33 16.51 -0.51
N ARG A 83 13.27 17.36 -0.55
CA ARG A 83 11.91 16.94 -0.17
C ARG A 83 11.43 15.76 -1.00
N THR A 84 11.64 15.80 -2.33
CA THR A 84 11.26 14.70 -3.23
C THR A 84 11.98 13.40 -2.86
N VAL A 85 13.29 13.45 -2.61
CA VAL A 85 14.05 12.27 -2.20
C VAL A 85 13.56 11.72 -0.86
N MET A 86 13.33 12.60 0.13
CA MET A 86 12.82 12.19 1.45
C MET A 86 11.42 11.58 1.39
N ALA A 87 10.53 12.11 0.54
CA ALA A 87 9.22 11.54 0.31
C ALA A 87 9.33 10.17 -0.40
N THR A 88 10.24 10.05 -1.38
CA THR A 88 10.48 8.77 -2.08
C THR A 88 10.94 7.68 -1.11
N ILE A 89 11.82 7.96 -0.15
CA ILE A 89 12.23 7.01 0.90
C ILE A 89 11.01 6.54 1.71
N LYS A 90 10.08 7.44 2.05
CA LYS A 90 8.85 7.07 2.75
C LYS A 90 7.93 6.18 1.91
N VAL A 91 7.80 6.47 0.60
CA VAL A 91 7.06 5.62 -0.33
C VAL A 91 7.66 4.21 -0.39
N ILE A 92 8.99 4.09 -0.44
CA ILE A 92 9.68 2.79 -0.43
C ILE A 92 9.32 2.00 0.84
N THR A 93 9.35 2.64 2.00
CA THR A 93 8.98 2.02 3.27
C THR A 93 7.50 1.59 3.31
N ASP A 94 6.58 2.41 2.79
CA ASP A 94 5.16 2.02 2.73
C ASP A 94 4.92 0.87 1.76
N LEU A 95 5.67 0.77 0.65
CA LEU A 95 5.59 -0.37 -0.26
C LEU A 95 6.09 -1.67 0.38
N GLU A 96 7.19 -1.64 1.14
CA GLU A 96 7.64 -2.81 1.91
C GLU A 96 6.56 -3.28 2.88
N ARG A 97 5.93 -2.35 3.60
CA ARG A 97 4.83 -2.67 4.52
C ARG A 97 3.62 -3.28 3.80
N VAL A 98 3.29 -2.85 2.58
CA VAL A 98 2.25 -3.50 1.76
C VAL A 98 2.63 -4.95 1.47
N GLY A 99 3.89 -5.24 1.12
CA GLY A 99 4.42 -6.59 0.95
C GLY A 99 4.28 -7.44 2.22
N ASP A 100 4.65 -6.87 3.35
CA ASP A 100 4.48 -7.48 4.67
C ASP A 100 3.01 -7.85 4.97
N GLU A 101 2.06 -6.95 4.70
CA GLU A 101 0.64 -7.24 4.90
C GLU A 101 0.14 -8.32 3.93
N ALA A 102 0.57 -8.32 2.67
CA ALA A 102 0.25 -9.39 1.71
C ALA A 102 0.79 -10.75 2.18
N THR A 103 2.01 -10.78 2.73
CA THR A 103 2.61 -11.98 3.33
C THR A 103 1.82 -12.49 4.53
N LYS A 104 1.25 -11.60 5.37
CA LYS A 104 0.37 -12.00 6.49
C LYS A 104 -0.91 -12.66 5.99
N ILE A 105 -1.50 -12.16 4.90
CA ILE A 105 -2.68 -12.78 4.26
C ILE A 105 -2.34 -14.21 3.79
N ALA A 106 -1.20 -14.38 3.10
CA ALA A 106 -0.77 -15.71 2.64
C ALA A 106 -0.51 -16.69 3.81
N ARG A 107 0.11 -16.21 4.91
CA ARG A 107 0.31 -17.04 6.13
C ARG A 107 -1.02 -17.43 6.75
N ALA A 108 -2.01 -16.55 6.82
CA ALA A 108 -3.35 -16.87 7.32
C ALA A 108 -4.00 -17.96 6.47
N ALA A 109 -3.93 -17.89 5.14
CA ALA A 109 -4.43 -18.91 4.23
C ALA A 109 -3.79 -20.29 4.48
N ALA A 110 -2.45 -20.35 4.62
CA ALA A 110 -1.73 -21.57 4.91
C ALA A 110 -2.13 -22.18 6.27
N GLN A 111 -2.32 -21.36 7.31
CA GLN A 111 -2.75 -21.82 8.63
C GLN A 111 -4.18 -22.37 8.61
N MET A 112 -5.10 -21.71 7.89
CA MET A 112 -6.47 -22.18 7.72
C MET A 112 -6.50 -23.54 7.02
N GLN A 113 -5.74 -23.71 5.96
CA GLN A 113 -5.62 -24.96 5.23
C GLN A 113 -5.08 -26.10 6.13
N GLN A 114 -4.01 -25.84 6.90
CA GLN A 114 -3.43 -26.84 7.83
C GLN A 114 -4.42 -27.30 8.91
N ARG A 115 -5.33 -26.41 9.34
CA ARG A 115 -6.39 -26.73 10.31
C ARG A 115 -7.62 -27.39 9.67
N GLY A 116 -7.62 -27.62 8.34
CA GLY A 116 -8.76 -28.16 7.61
C GLY A 116 -9.99 -27.24 7.62
N MET A 117 -9.77 -25.93 7.74
CA MET A 117 -10.84 -24.93 7.74
C MET A 117 -11.28 -24.65 6.30
N ALA A 118 -12.58 -24.40 6.12
CA ALA A 118 -13.12 -23.86 4.87
C ALA A 118 -13.12 -22.33 4.90
N PRO A 119 -13.05 -21.66 3.73
CA PRO A 119 -13.31 -20.23 3.64
C PRO A 119 -14.68 -19.90 4.26
N ILE A 120 -14.76 -18.78 4.98
CA ILE A 120 -15.97 -18.40 5.70
C ILE A 120 -17.00 -17.82 4.73
N ALA A 121 -18.29 -17.98 5.07
CA ALA A 121 -19.46 -17.58 4.28
C ALA A 121 -19.55 -16.06 3.91
N HIS A 122 -18.60 -15.21 4.36
CA HIS A 122 -18.54 -13.79 4.08
C HIS A 122 -17.34 -13.39 3.20
N GLU A 123 -16.79 -14.34 2.43
CA GLU A 123 -15.69 -14.12 1.48
C GLU A 123 -15.96 -12.96 0.53
N ASP A 124 -17.21 -12.78 0.08
CA ASP A 124 -17.58 -11.69 -0.83
C ASP A 124 -17.33 -10.31 -0.24
N THR A 125 -17.59 -10.08 1.05
CA THR A 125 -17.34 -8.77 1.68
C THR A 125 -15.84 -8.48 1.80
N VAL A 126 -15.05 -9.49 2.19
CA VAL A 126 -13.58 -9.38 2.25
C VAL A 126 -13.00 -9.16 0.85
N ARG A 127 -13.52 -9.86 -0.17
CA ARG A 127 -13.12 -9.70 -1.57
C ARG A 127 -13.37 -8.28 -2.08
N VAL A 128 -14.57 -7.73 -1.84
CA VAL A 128 -14.90 -6.35 -2.26
C VAL A 128 -13.99 -5.34 -1.59
N MET A 129 -13.73 -5.50 -0.28
CA MET A 129 -12.78 -4.66 0.45
C MET A 129 -11.36 -4.73 -0.15
N ALA A 130 -10.89 -5.95 -0.49
CA ALA A 130 -9.59 -6.14 -1.11
C ALA A 130 -9.50 -5.51 -2.52
N GLU A 131 -10.58 -5.59 -3.31
CA GLU A 131 -10.65 -4.93 -4.62
C GLU A 131 -10.52 -3.41 -4.47
N HIS A 132 -11.20 -2.80 -3.49
CA HIS A 132 -11.08 -1.36 -3.25
C HIS A 132 -9.67 -0.97 -2.75
N ALA A 133 -9.09 -1.72 -1.81
CA ALA A 133 -7.72 -1.45 -1.35
C ALA A 133 -6.70 -1.61 -2.50
N GLY A 134 -6.88 -2.60 -3.38
CA GLY A 134 -6.05 -2.80 -4.56
C GLY A 134 -6.15 -1.63 -5.56
N VAL A 135 -7.35 -1.11 -5.78
CA VAL A 135 -7.55 0.09 -6.63
C VAL A 135 -6.87 1.31 -6.00
N LEU A 136 -7.01 1.51 -4.68
CA LEU A 136 -6.33 2.62 -4.00
C LEU A 136 -4.81 2.53 -4.13
N LEU A 137 -4.23 1.34 -3.98
CA LEU A 137 -2.79 1.13 -4.13
C LEU A 137 -2.33 1.43 -5.56
N HIS A 138 -3.04 0.90 -6.56
CA HIS A 138 -2.76 1.15 -7.97
C HIS A 138 -2.80 2.65 -8.30
N ASP A 139 -3.88 3.32 -7.91
CA ASP A 139 -4.07 4.74 -8.14
C ASP A 139 -3.00 5.58 -7.43
N ALA A 140 -2.57 5.19 -6.21
CA ALA A 140 -1.52 5.87 -5.47
C ALA A 140 -0.15 5.77 -6.18
N LEU A 141 0.16 4.60 -6.75
CA LEU A 141 1.37 4.41 -7.56
C LEU A 141 1.33 5.23 -8.85
N ASP A 142 0.17 5.30 -9.52
CA ASP A 142 -0.01 6.13 -10.72
C ASP A 142 0.09 7.63 -10.38
N ALA A 143 -0.54 8.08 -9.28
CA ALA A 143 -0.41 9.45 -8.79
C ALA A 143 1.05 9.79 -8.44
N PHE A 144 1.80 8.87 -7.82
CA PHE A 144 3.23 9.04 -7.53
C PHE A 144 4.06 9.11 -8.83
N ALA A 145 3.77 8.25 -9.81
CA ALA A 145 4.46 8.26 -11.10
C ALA A 145 4.33 9.60 -11.84
N ARG A 146 3.14 10.21 -11.77
CA ARG A 146 2.81 11.45 -12.49
C ARG A 146 2.91 12.71 -11.64
N LEU A 147 3.11 12.57 -10.33
CA LEU A 147 2.98 13.65 -9.35
C LEU A 147 1.61 14.35 -9.48
N ASP A 148 0.54 13.55 -9.64
CA ASP A 148 -0.83 14.05 -9.78
C ASP A 148 -1.46 14.27 -8.39
N GLU A 149 -1.42 15.52 -7.94
CA GLU A 149 -1.98 15.96 -6.67
C GLU A 149 -3.51 15.77 -6.60
N LYS A 150 -4.21 16.00 -7.71
CA LYS A 150 -5.68 15.86 -7.73
C LYS A 150 -6.09 14.40 -7.55
N GLN A 151 -5.41 13.47 -8.22
CA GLN A 151 -5.64 12.05 -8.02
C GLN A 151 -5.27 11.66 -6.58
N ALA A 152 -4.15 12.13 -6.06
CA ALA A 152 -3.73 11.88 -4.69
C ALA A 152 -4.78 12.33 -3.67
N THR A 153 -5.35 13.53 -3.83
CA THR A 153 -6.43 14.02 -2.96
C THR A 153 -7.67 13.12 -2.99
N ARG A 154 -8.07 12.62 -4.17
CA ARG A 154 -9.20 11.68 -4.30
C ARG A 154 -8.94 10.36 -3.59
N ILE A 155 -7.72 9.84 -3.66
CA ILE A 155 -7.31 8.60 -2.98
C ILE A 155 -7.42 8.77 -1.46
N ILE A 156 -6.93 9.90 -0.93
CA ILE A 156 -7.00 10.20 0.51
C ILE A 156 -8.46 10.20 1.01
N LEU A 157 -9.39 10.76 0.20
CA LEU A 157 -10.81 10.74 0.53
C LEU A 157 -11.46 9.35 0.39
N ALA A 158 -11.03 8.58 -0.61
CA ALA A 158 -11.61 7.27 -0.90
C ALA A 158 -11.22 6.19 0.13
N ASP A 159 -10.14 6.38 0.89
CA ASP A 159 -9.67 5.50 1.96
C ASP A 159 -10.76 5.23 3.01
N ALA A 160 -11.58 6.23 3.35
CA ALA A 160 -12.71 6.09 4.26
C ALA A 160 -13.71 4.98 3.86
N LYS A 161 -13.73 4.59 2.58
CA LYS A 161 -14.56 3.49 2.08
C LYS A 161 -14.02 2.14 2.55
N VAL A 162 -12.71 1.93 2.46
CA VAL A 162 -12.05 0.69 2.94
C VAL A 162 -12.24 0.55 4.45
N ASP A 163 -12.07 1.63 5.20
CA ASP A 163 -12.35 1.69 6.64
C ASP A 163 -13.79 1.26 6.99
N ASN A 164 -14.76 1.75 6.23
CA ASN A 164 -16.16 1.40 6.46
C ASN A 164 -16.43 -0.08 6.12
N GLU A 165 -15.85 -0.59 5.06
CA GLU A 165 -15.93 -2.00 4.68
C GLU A 165 -15.29 -2.90 5.74
N PHE A 166 -14.14 -2.52 6.30
CA PHE A 166 -13.56 -3.23 7.44
C PHE A 166 -14.52 -3.32 8.64
N ARG A 167 -15.22 -2.21 8.98
CA ARG A 167 -16.21 -2.21 10.06
C ARG A 167 -17.39 -3.13 9.76
N ILE A 168 -17.79 -3.24 8.48
CA ILE A 168 -18.86 -4.17 8.05
C ILE A 168 -18.36 -5.62 8.20
N VAL A 169 -17.16 -5.95 7.71
CA VAL A 169 -16.55 -7.28 7.86
C VAL A 169 -16.49 -7.65 9.34
N MET A 170 -16.00 -6.77 10.19
CA MET A 170 -15.88 -7.00 11.64
C MET A 170 -17.23 -7.34 12.28
N ARG A 171 -18.28 -6.57 11.96
CA ARG A 171 -19.63 -6.85 12.50
C ARG A 171 -20.18 -8.19 12.02
N ASN A 172 -20.01 -8.52 10.74
CA ASN A 172 -20.46 -9.78 10.18
C ASN A 172 -19.75 -10.97 10.84
N VAL A 173 -18.44 -10.87 10.99
CA VAL A 173 -17.61 -11.91 11.63
C VAL A 173 -18.00 -12.11 13.10
N ILE A 174 -18.23 -11.04 13.86
CA ILE A 174 -18.70 -11.12 15.25
C ILE A 174 -20.07 -11.81 15.34
N THR A 175 -21.01 -11.44 14.47
CA THR A 175 -22.34 -12.05 14.43
C THR A 175 -22.23 -13.55 14.16
N PHE A 176 -21.39 -13.94 13.22
CA PHE A 176 -21.18 -15.35 12.86
C PHE A 176 -20.55 -16.16 13.99
N MET A 177 -19.58 -15.61 14.74
CA MET A 177 -19.03 -16.24 15.94
C MET A 177 -20.09 -16.47 17.04
N MET A 178 -21.07 -15.54 17.16
CA MET A 178 -22.14 -15.67 18.15
C MET A 178 -23.17 -16.75 17.75
N GLU A 179 -23.42 -16.92 16.45
CA GLU A 179 -24.35 -17.92 15.93
C GLU A 179 -23.78 -19.34 15.99
N ASP A 180 -22.48 -19.51 15.69
CA ASP A 180 -21.81 -20.82 15.76
C ASP A 180 -20.39 -20.70 16.36
N PRO A 181 -20.23 -21.01 17.65
CA PRO A 181 -18.93 -20.95 18.32
C PRO A 181 -17.82 -21.81 17.69
N ARG A 182 -18.16 -22.80 16.86
CA ARG A 182 -17.18 -23.63 16.15
C ARG A 182 -16.43 -22.84 15.06
N THR A 183 -16.98 -21.72 14.64
CA THR A 183 -16.40 -20.86 13.60
C THR A 183 -15.41 -19.84 14.14
N ILE A 184 -15.26 -19.69 15.47
CA ILE A 184 -14.44 -18.65 16.11
C ILE A 184 -13.02 -18.58 15.54
N SER A 185 -12.35 -19.72 15.41
CA SER A 185 -10.95 -19.74 14.92
C SER A 185 -10.84 -19.22 13.48
N ALA A 186 -11.69 -19.72 12.57
CA ALA A 186 -11.72 -19.26 11.17
C ALA A 186 -12.15 -17.81 11.05
N SER A 187 -13.07 -17.36 11.90
CA SER A 187 -13.54 -15.98 11.98
C SER A 187 -12.42 -15.02 12.40
N LEU A 188 -11.60 -15.43 13.37
CA LEU A 188 -10.43 -14.64 13.79
C LEU A 188 -9.39 -14.54 12.67
N ASP A 189 -9.08 -15.65 11.98
CA ASP A 189 -8.16 -15.61 10.84
C ASP A 189 -8.68 -14.67 9.74
N THR A 190 -10.00 -14.69 9.43
CA THR A 190 -10.63 -13.75 8.49
C THR A 190 -10.54 -12.30 8.95
N LEU A 191 -10.70 -12.03 10.24
CA LEU A 191 -10.58 -10.68 10.78
C LEU A 191 -9.15 -10.15 10.67
N TRP A 192 -8.14 -11.01 10.88
CA TRP A 192 -6.73 -10.65 10.66
C TRP A 192 -6.43 -10.34 9.19
N VAL A 193 -7.00 -11.12 8.26
CA VAL A 193 -6.90 -10.84 6.82
C VAL A 193 -7.56 -9.50 6.47
N ALA A 194 -8.77 -9.24 6.97
CA ALA A 194 -9.44 -7.96 6.75
C ALA A 194 -8.64 -6.78 7.32
N LYS A 195 -7.99 -6.95 8.48
CA LYS A 195 -7.11 -5.91 9.05
C LYS A 195 -5.85 -5.68 8.22
N ALA A 196 -5.28 -6.72 7.61
CA ALA A 196 -4.16 -6.58 6.69
C ALA A 196 -4.58 -5.80 5.42
N ILE A 197 -5.77 -6.05 4.88
CA ILE A 197 -6.32 -5.32 3.73
C ILE A 197 -6.54 -3.84 4.06
N GLU A 198 -7.10 -3.53 5.22
CA GLU A 198 -7.30 -2.13 5.67
C GLU A 198 -5.95 -1.41 5.77
N ARG A 199 -4.91 -2.05 6.31
CA ARG A 199 -3.57 -1.47 6.36
C ARG A 199 -2.95 -1.22 5.00
N ILE A 200 -3.24 -2.06 4.00
CA ILE A 200 -2.81 -1.82 2.61
C ILE A 200 -3.47 -0.53 2.09
N GLY A 201 -4.74 -0.29 2.39
CA GLY A 201 -5.43 0.98 2.12
C GLY A 201 -4.74 2.16 2.82
N ASP A 202 -4.44 2.04 4.11
CA ASP A 202 -3.70 3.06 4.88
C ASP A 202 -2.35 3.41 4.21
N HIS A 203 -1.57 2.41 3.76
CA HIS A 203 -0.30 2.63 3.09
C HIS A 203 -0.47 3.30 1.71
N ALA A 204 -1.51 2.92 0.95
CA ALA A 204 -1.85 3.59 -0.30
C ALA A 204 -2.18 5.08 -0.09
N LYS A 205 -2.96 5.41 0.95
CA LYS A 205 -3.23 6.77 1.37
C LYS A 205 -1.96 7.52 1.75
N ASN A 206 -1.06 6.91 2.54
CA ASN A 206 0.22 7.52 2.89
C ASN A 206 1.02 7.90 1.63
N ILE A 207 1.08 7.00 0.63
CA ILE A 207 1.74 7.28 -0.65
C ILE A 207 1.11 8.50 -1.32
N ALA A 208 -0.22 8.60 -1.36
CA ALA A 208 -0.93 9.76 -1.91
C ALA A 208 -0.62 11.05 -1.11
N GLU A 209 -0.56 11.01 0.21
CA GLU A 209 -0.16 12.15 1.04
C GLU A 209 1.26 12.62 0.74
N TYR A 210 2.20 11.69 0.44
CA TYR A 210 3.54 12.08 0.02
C TYR A 210 3.58 12.71 -1.38
N VAL A 211 2.68 12.34 -2.29
CA VAL A 211 2.53 13.04 -3.58
C VAL A 211 2.15 14.49 -3.36
N VAL A 212 1.14 14.77 -2.53
CA VAL A 212 0.76 16.15 -2.18
C VAL A 212 1.92 16.89 -1.52
N TYR A 213 2.64 16.22 -0.60
CA TYR A 213 3.82 16.81 0.04
C TYR A 213 4.93 17.16 -0.95
N ILE A 214 5.18 16.34 -1.97
CA ILE A 214 6.16 16.63 -3.02
C ILE A 214 5.74 17.88 -3.82
N VAL A 215 4.48 17.94 -4.23
CA VAL A 215 3.98 18.98 -5.14
C VAL A 215 3.79 20.30 -4.40
N GLU A 216 3.01 20.33 -3.31
CA GLU A 216 2.69 21.56 -2.59
C GLU A 216 3.74 21.98 -1.54
N GLY A 217 4.53 21.04 -1.05
CA GLY A 217 5.47 21.33 0.04
C GLY A 217 4.84 21.36 1.43
N LYS A 218 3.58 21.01 1.55
CA LYS A 218 2.85 20.96 2.83
C LYS A 218 2.69 19.53 3.32
N ASP A 219 3.05 19.27 4.56
CA ASP A 219 2.75 18.00 5.22
C ASP A 219 1.29 18.02 5.67
N ILE A 220 0.46 17.24 4.97
CA ILE A 220 -0.99 17.19 5.20
C ILE A 220 -1.40 16.01 6.09
N ARG A 221 -0.45 15.19 6.53
CA ARG A 221 -0.73 14.06 7.42
C ARG A 221 -1.40 14.57 8.70
N HIS A 222 -2.43 13.88 9.14
CA HIS A 222 -3.22 14.24 10.33
C HIS A 222 -3.96 15.58 10.23
N THR A 223 -4.26 16.06 9.02
CA THR A 223 -5.04 17.29 8.80
C THR A 223 -6.32 16.98 8.02
N ASP A 224 -7.28 17.88 8.07
CA ASP A 224 -8.52 17.80 7.28
C ASP A 224 -8.35 18.35 5.84
N TYR A 225 -7.12 18.39 5.33
CA TYR A 225 -6.77 19.00 4.05
C TYR A 225 -7.61 18.45 2.89
N ALA A 226 -7.69 17.13 2.75
CA ALA A 226 -8.42 16.51 1.65
C ALA A 226 -9.93 16.83 1.70
N ALA A 227 -10.52 16.87 2.89
CA ALA A 227 -11.92 17.26 3.07
C ALA A 227 -12.17 18.73 2.68
N GLN A 228 -11.22 19.61 2.99
CA GLN A 228 -11.30 21.04 2.60
C GLN A 228 -11.19 21.23 1.09
N GLN A 229 -10.33 20.50 0.40
CA GLN A 229 -10.16 20.54 -1.05
C GLN A 229 -11.39 19.96 -1.77
N GLY A 230 -11.93 18.81 -1.32
CA GLY A 230 -13.13 18.23 -1.90
C GLY A 230 -14.33 19.16 -1.81
N ALA A 231 -14.52 19.85 -0.68
CA ALA A 231 -15.59 20.84 -0.52
C ALA A 231 -15.41 22.10 -1.42
N ALA A 232 -14.18 22.45 -1.74
CA ALA A 232 -13.88 23.58 -2.65
C ALA A 232 -14.18 23.23 -4.12
N GLU A 233 -13.92 21.99 -4.55
CA GLU A 233 -14.23 21.53 -5.92
C GLU A 233 -15.75 21.36 -6.15
N GLU A 234 -16.53 20.97 -5.16
CA GLU A 234 -18.00 20.88 -5.25
C GLU A 234 -18.68 22.25 -5.30
N SER A 235 -17.98 23.32 -4.91
CA SER A 235 -18.51 24.68 -4.82
C SER A 235 -18.15 25.55 -6.04
N ALA A 236 -17.33 25.03 -6.98
CA ALA A 236 -16.83 25.71 -8.16
C ALA A 236 -17.48 25.20 -9.45
#